data_3a0ed0bc57d4e1aff7e17086e07d2461
#
_entry.id   3a0ed0bc57d4e1aff7e17086e07d2461
#
_cell.length_a   1.000
_cell.length_b   1.000
_cell.length_c   1.000
_cell.angle_alpha   90.00
_cell.angle_beta   90.00
_cell.angle_gamma   90.00
#
_symmetry.space_group_name_H-M   'P 1'
#
loop_
_entity.id
_entity.type
_entity.pdbx_description
1 polymer ?
#
loop_
_entity_poly.entity_id
_entity_poly.type
_entity_poly.pdbx_seq_one_letter_code
_entity_poly.pdbx_strand_id
1 'polypeptide(L)'
;MSLIPKKGTVYVVDDDEAVRDSLQWLLEGKDYRVKCFDSAESFLSRFDPREVACLIADIRMDGMSGLELQDRLMERHSPLPIVFITGHGDVPMAVTTMKKGAMDFIEKPFKEDELLSLVEG
;
A
#
# COMPACT_ATOMS: atom_id res chain seq x y z
N MET A 1 -0.18 -6.91 18.44
CA MET A 1 1.13 -6.30 18.12
C MET A 1 1.04 -5.69 16.74
N SER A 2 1.57 -4.51 16.52
CA SER A 2 1.47 -3.88 15.22
C SER A 2 2.42 -4.54 14.22
N LEU A 3 1.99 -4.57 12.96
CA LEU A 3 2.78 -5.09 11.84
C LEU A 3 4.09 -4.32 11.67
N ILE A 4 4.03 -3.01 11.86
CA ILE A 4 5.19 -2.13 11.88
C ILE A 4 5.25 -1.44 13.25
N PRO A 5 6.46 -1.22 13.79
CA PRO A 5 6.58 -0.47 15.04
C PRO A 5 5.98 0.93 14.88
N LYS A 6 5.48 1.49 15.96
CA LYS A 6 5.12 2.89 15.96
C LYS A 6 6.32 3.70 15.49
N LYS A 7 6.09 4.72 14.68
CA LYS A 7 7.11 5.52 13.97
C LYS A 7 7.76 4.77 12.81
N GLY A 8 7.26 3.58 12.46
CA GLY A 8 7.61 2.94 11.21
C GLY A 8 7.04 3.72 10.04
N THR A 9 7.44 3.36 8.83
CA THR A 9 7.03 4.05 7.61
C THR A 9 5.92 3.30 6.90
N VAL A 10 4.91 4.04 6.43
CA VAL A 10 3.90 3.53 5.51
C VAL A 10 4.10 4.23 4.17
N TYR A 11 4.40 3.46 3.16
CA TYR A 11 4.42 3.98 1.79
C TYR A 11 3.01 3.92 1.23
N VAL A 12 2.58 4.99 0.57
CA VAL A 12 1.27 5.06 -0.08
C VAL A 12 1.48 5.34 -1.56
N VAL A 13 0.97 4.46 -2.41
CA VAL A 13 1.06 4.62 -3.86
C VAL A 13 -0.36 4.63 -4.43
N ASP A 14 -0.81 5.78 -4.88
CA ASP A 14 -2.14 5.95 -5.47
C ASP A 14 -2.08 7.19 -6.36
N ASP A 15 -2.68 7.13 -7.54
CA ASP A 15 -2.71 8.27 -8.45
C ASP A 15 -3.78 9.31 -8.08
N ASP A 16 -4.65 8.99 -7.12
CA ASP A 16 -5.69 9.91 -6.63
C ASP A 16 -5.16 10.70 -5.43
N GLU A 17 -5.00 12.01 -5.61
CA GLU A 17 -4.49 12.89 -4.56
C GLU A 17 -5.37 12.86 -3.30
N ALA A 18 -6.69 12.80 -3.47
CA ALA A 18 -7.60 12.79 -2.33
C ALA A 18 -7.39 11.54 -1.47
N VAL A 19 -7.13 10.41 -2.08
CA VAL A 19 -6.84 9.17 -1.37
C VAL A 19 -5.51 9.28 -0.63
N ARG A 20 -4.47 9.80 -1.29
CA ARG A 20 -3.17 9.99 -0.65
C ARG A 20 -3.29 10.91 0.56
N ASP A 21 -3.97 12.03 0.42
CA ASP A 21 -4.13 13.00 1.51
C ASP A 21 -4.89 12.39 2.69
N SER A 22 -5.96 11.66 2.42
CA SER A 22 -6.75 11.02 3.47
C SER A 22 -5.92 9.99 4.24
N LEU A 23 -5.17 9.15 3.53
CA LEU A 23 -4.34 8.13 4.14
C LEU A 23 -3.20 8.76 4.96
N GLN A 24 -2.58 9.79 4.42
CA GLN A 24 -1.52 10.49 5.11
C GLN A 24 -2.02 11.08 6.43
N TRP A 25 -3.14 11.78 6.38
CA TRP A 25 -3.71 12.39 7.58
C TRP A 25 -4.04 11.34 8.64
N LEU A 26 -4.69 10.25 8.21
CA LEU A 26 -5.11 9.18 9.11
C LEU A 26 -3.91 8.50 9.78
N LEU A 27 -2.91 8.14 8.99
CA LEU A 27 -1.78 7.37 9.48
C LEU A 27 -0.80 8.22 10.30
N GLU A 28 -0.60 9.47 9.91
CA GLU A 28 0.23 10.40 10.69
C GLU A 28 -0.40 10.67 12.05
N GLY A 29 -1.73 10.69 12.12
CA GLY A 29 -2.44 10.80 13.39
C GLY A 29 -2.23 9.62 14.33
N LYS A 30 -1.70 8.51 13.82
CA LYS A 30 -1.37 7.32 14.60
C LYS A 30 0.15 7.12 14.75
N ASP A 31 0.92 8.17 14.53
CA ASP A 31 2.37 8.22 14.73
C ASP A 31 3.18 7.43 13.68
N TYR A 32 2.59 7.08 12.56
CA TYR A 32 3.34 6.52 11.44
C TYR A 32 3.95 7.63 10.60
N ARG A 33 5.13 7.37 10.04
CA ARG A 33 5.68 8.20 8.98
C ARG A 33 5.04 7.77 7.67
N VAL A 34 4.61 8.74 6.88
CA VAL A 34 3.92 8.43 5.63
C VAL A 34 4.66 9.07 4.47
N LYS A 35 4.98 8.27 3.47
CA LYS A 35 5.59 8.74 2.23
C LYS A 35 4.68 8.38 1.08
N CYS A 36 4.18 9.39 0.39
CA CYS A 36 3.19 9.22 -0.68
C CYS A 36 3.84 9.35 -2.05
N PHE A 37 3.36 8.55 -2.99
CA PHE A 37 3.81 8.56 -4.38
C PHE A 37 2.59 8.50 -5.29
N ASP A 38 2.63 9.22 -6.38
CA ASP A 38 1.52 9.28 -7.33
C ASP A 38 1.59 8.19 -8.39
N SER A 39 2.67 7.42 -8.42
CA SER A 39 2.83 6.33 -9.38
C SER A 39 3.72 5.23 -8.81
N ALA A 40 3.54 4.02 -9.33
CA ALA A 40 4.39 2.89 -8.97
C ALA A 40 5.83 3.11 -9.41
N GLU A 41 6.02 3.73 -10.57
CA GLU A 41 7.36 4.03 -11.11
C GLU A 41 8.13 4.95 -10.16
N SER A 42 7.48 6.01 -9.68
CA SER A 42 8.08 6.95 -8.74
C SER A 42 8.45 6.25 -7.43
N PHE A 43 7.56 5.40 -6.94
CA PHE A 43 7.83 4.63 -5.72
C PHE A 43 9.05 3.72 -5.89
N LEU A 44 9.10 2.96 -6.97
CA LEU A 44 10.19 2.01 -7.20
C LEU A 44 11.55 2.69 -7.29
N SER A 45 11.60 3.93 -7.79
CA SER A 45 12.85 4.64 -7.93
C SER A 45 13.31 5.33 -6.65
N ARG A 46 12.44 5.46 -5.65
CA ARG A 46 12.71 6.30 -4.47
C ARG A 46 12.64 5.61 -3.13
N PHE A 47 11.94 4.47 -3.03
CA PHE A 47 11.78 3.84 -1.73
C PHE A 47 13.10 3.23 -1.25
N ASP A 48 13.27 3.17 0.08
CA ASP A 48 14.44 2.53 0.68
C ASP A 48 14.08 1.08 1.01
N PRO A 49 14.65 0.09 0.30
CA PRO A 49 14.31 -1.31 0.55
C PRO A 49 14.78 -1.84 1.90
N ARG A 50 15.61 -1.08 2.61
CA ARG A 50 16.10 -1.46 3.94
C ARG A 50 15.23 -0.90 5.06
N GLU A 51 14.30 -0.02 4.72
CA GLU A 51 13.44 0.62 5.72
C GLU A 51 12.40 -0.35 6.25
N VAL A 52 12.15 -0.33 7.56
CA VAL A 52 11.05 -1.09 8.16
C VAL A 52 9.76 -0.36 7.82
N ALA A 53 8.94 -0.96 6.96
CA ALA A 53 7.80 -0.28 6.39
C ALA A 53 6.77 -1.27 5.88
N CYS A 54 5.60 -0.76 5.51
CA CYS A 54 4.65 -1.49 4.68
C CYS A 54 4.19 -0.58 3.54
N LEU A 55 3.58 -1.19 2.54
CA LEU A 55 3.11 -0.49 1.35
C LEU A 55 1.59 -0.62 1.25
N ILE A 56 0.93 0.52 1.05
CA ILE A 56 -0.49 0.56 0.67
C ILE A 56 -0.53 1.03 -0.77
N ALA A 57 -1.05 0.22 -1.67
CA ALA A 57 -1.04 0.52 -3.10
C ALA A 57 -2.41 0.28 -3.72
N ASP A 58 -2.80 1.20 -4.62
CA ASP A 58 -3.98 1.01 -5.45
C ASP A 58 -3.67 -0.03 -6.52
N ILE A 59 -4.65 -0.87 -6.84
CA ILE A 59 -4.49 -1.87 -7.90
C ILE A 59 -4.49 -1.22 -9.27
N ARG A 60 -5.38 -0.26 -9.50
CA ARG A 60 -5.57 0.35 -10.81
C ARG A 60 -5.03 1.78 -10.81
N MET A 61 -3.93 1.98 -11.51
CA MET A 61 -3.28 3.28 -11.63
C MET A 61 -2.89 3.51 -13.08
N ASP A 62 -2.73 4.77 -13.46
CA ASP A 62 -2.17 5.12 -14.76
C ASP A 62 -0.72 4.66 -14.82
N GLY A 63 -0.30 4.15 -15.96
CA GLY A 63 1.02 3.57 -16.10
C GLY A 63 1.09 2.18 -15.47
N MET A 64 2.08 1.95 -14.63
CA MET A 64 2.24 0.65 -13.98
C MET A 64 1.12 0.40 -12.97
N SER A 65 0.46 -0.76 -13.08
CA SER A 65 -0.61 -1.15 -12.17
C SER A 65 -0.05 -1.66 -10.84
N GLY A 66 -0.93 -1.82 -9.84
CA GLY A 66 -0.55 -2.43 -8.58
C GLY A 66 -0.05 -3.87 -8.73
N LEU A 67 -0.62 -4.62 -9.68
CA LEU A 67 -0.15 -5.99 -9.95
C LEU A 67 1.27 -5.99 -10.49
N GLU A 68 1.57 -5.09 -11.42
CA GLU A 68 2.91 -4.97 -11.97
C GLU A 68 3.89 -4.51 -10.89
N LEU A 69 3.48 -3.61 -10.03
CA LEU A 69 4.29 -3.16 -8.89
C LEU A 69 4.64 -4.34 -7.99
N GLN A 70 3.66 -5.18 -7.67
CA GLN A 70 3.89 -6.37 -6.87
C GLN A 70 4.92 -7.29 -7.53
N ASP A 71 4.79 -7.51 -8.84
CA ASP A 71 5.73 -8.35 -9.58
C ASP A 71 7.15 -7.79 -9.53
N ARG A 72 7.29 -6.47 -9.67
CA ARG A 72 8.61 -5.81 -9.59
C ARG A 72 9.24 -6.00 -8.21
N LEU A 73 8.45 -5.87 -7.16
CA LEU A 73 8.94 -6.07 -5.80
C LEU A 73 9.32 -7.53 -5.55
N MET A 74 8.56 -8.47 -6.08
CA MET A 74 8.89 -9.89 -6.00
C MET A 74 10.19 -10.20 -6.72
N GLU A 75 10.42 -9.61 -7.89
CA GLU A 75 11.66 -9.76 -8.64
C GLU A 75 12.87 -9.26 -7.86
N ARG A 76 12.68 -8.25 -7.02
CA ARG A 76 13.73 -7.68 -6.17
C ARG A 76 13.86 -8.43 -4.84
N HIS A 77 13.09 -9.49 -4.63
CA HIS A 77 13.04 -10.23 -3.36
C HIS A 77 12.75 -9.32 -2.17
N SER A 78 11.92 -8.30 -2.37
CA SER A 78 11.58 -7.36 -1.31
C SER A 78 10.66 -8.02 -0.29
N PRO A 79 10.97 -7.94 1.01
CA PRO A 79 10.10 -8.48 2.05
C PRO A 79 8.97 -7.53 2.45
N LEU A 80 8.80 -6.43 1.73
CA LEU A 80 7.85 -5.37 2.06
C LEU A 80 6.41 -5.90 2.05
N PRO A 81 5.69 -5.86 3.19
CA PRO A 81 4.27 -6.26 3.20
C PRO A 81 3.44 -5.27 2.38
N ILE A 82 2.50 -5.80 1.60
CA ILE A 82 1.65 -4.98 0.73
C ILE A 82 0.19 -5.18 1.07
N VAL A 83 -0.51 -4.07 1.32
CA VAL A 83 -1.97 -4.03 1.40
C VAL A 83 -2.47 -3.29 0.17
N PHE A 84 -3.35 -3.92 -0.59
CA PHE A 84 -3.90 -3.29 -1.79
C PHE A 84 -5.23 -2.60 -1.50
N ILE A 85 -5.44 -1.46 -2.15
CA ILE A 85 -6.75 -0.81 -2.17
C ILE A 85 -7.35 -1.09 -3.54
N THR A 86 -8.59 -1.56 -3.56
CA THR A 86 -9.25 -1.96 -4.81
C THR A 86 -10.60 -1.26 -4.96
N GLY A 87 -10.96 -0.95 -6.19
CA GLY A 87 -12.31 -0.53 -6.50
C GLY A 87 -13.24 -1.73 -6.57
N HIS A 88 -14.54 -1.47 -6.56
CA HIS A 88 -15.55 -2.53 -6.53
C HIS A 88 -15.40 -3.53 -7.69
N GLY A 89 -15.10 -3.05 -8.88
CA GLY A 89 -14.96 -3.90 -10.07
C GLY A 89 -13.64 -4.65 -10.15
N ASP A 90 -12.70 -4.39 -9.24
CA ASP A 90 -11.34 -4.93 -9.32
C ASP A 90 -11.05 -6.01 -8.27
N VAL A 91 -12.09 -6.51 -7.58
CA VAL A 91 -11.92 -7.54 -6.56
C VAL A 91 -11.25 -8.81 -7.10
N PRO A 92 -11.57 -9.30 -8.31
CA PRO A 92 -10.84 -10.46 -8.86
C PRO A 92 -9.34 -10.22 -9.00
N MET A 93 -8.91 -8.99 -9.33
CA MET A 93 -7.49 -8.64 -9.40
C MET A 93 -6.86 -8.66 -8.01
N ALA A 94 -7.60 -8.18 -6.99
CA ALA A 94 -7.13 -8.22 -5.62
C ALA A 94 -6.92 -9.65 -5.13
N VAL A 95 -7.83 -10.55 -5.49
CA VAL A 95 -7.68 -11.98 -5.16
C VAL A 95 -6.40 -12.54 -5.79
N THR A 96 -6.08 -12.14 -7.02
CA THR A 96 -4.83 -12.54 -7.67
C THR A 96 -3.62 -12.06 -6.86
N THR A 97 -3.63 -10.84 -6.35
CA THR A 97 -2.51 -10.33 -5.53
C THR A 97 -2.35 -11.14 -4.25
N MET A 98 -3.44 -11.60 -3.65
CA MET A 98 -3.38 -12.42 -2.45
C MET A 98 -2.68 -13.76 -2.73
N LYS A 99 -2.99 -14.39 -3.87
CA LYS A 99 -2.34 -15.63 -4.28
C LYS A 99 -0.85 -15.44 -4.50
N LYS A 100 -0.41 -14.24 -4.83
CA LYS A 100 0.99 -13.89 -5.09
C LYS A 100 1.71 -13.40 -3.83
N GLY A 101 1.05 -13.38 -2.68
CA GLY A 101 1.68 -13.07 -1.42
C GLY A 101 1.37 -11.72 -0.81
N ALA A 102 0.42 -10.97 -1.34
CA ALA A 102 -0.02 -9.73 -0.69
C ALA A 102 -0.56 -10.05 0.71
N MET A 103 -0.36 -9.13 1.63
CA MET A 103 -0.80 -9.32 3.01
C MET A 103 -2.33 -9.28 3.11
N ASP A 104 -2.96 -8.33 2.43
CA ASP A 104 -4.41 -8.19 2.43
C ASP A 104 -4.84 -7.20 1.35
N PHE A 105 -6.15 -7.02 1.21
CA PHE A 105 -6.69 -5.93 0.40
C PHE A 105 -7.93 -5.36 1.08
N ILE A 106 -8.27 -4.12 0.73
CA ILE A 106 -9.45 -3.43 1.24
C ILE A 106 -10.15 -2.74 0.07
N GLU A 107 -11.47 -2.80 0.06
CA GLU A 107 -12.28 -2.25 -1.03
C GLU A 107 -12.68 -0.80 -0.74
N LYS A 108 -12.61 0.07 -1.75
CA LYS A 108 -13.10 1.45 -1.66
C LYS A 108 -14.64 1.47 -1.75
N PRO A 109 -15.30 2.33 -1.01
CA PRO A 109 -14.78 3.17 0.06
C PRO A 109 -14.53 2.35 1.31
N PHE A 110 -13.41 2.61 1.99
CA PHE A 110 -13.06 1.87 3.20
C PHE A 110 -13.30 2.74 4.44
N LYS A 111 -13.46 2.06 5.58
CA LYS A 111 -13.54 2.74 6.86
C LYS A 111 -12.15 2.87 7.47
N GLU A 112 -11.95 3.94 8.24
CA GLU A 112 -10.64 4.22 8.85
C GLU A 112 -10.18 3.08 9.76
N ASP A 113 -11.08 2.54 10.57
CA ASP A 113 -10.77 1.46 11.50
C ASP A 113 -10.41 0.16 10.77
N GLU A 114 -11.03 -0.11 9.62
CA GLU A 114 -10.67 -1.27 8.81
C GLU A 114 -9.24 -1.16 8.30
N LEU A 115 -8.87 0.00 7.77
CA LEU A 115 -7.53 0.24 7.27
C LEU A 115 -6.49 0.15 8.38
N LEU A 116 -6.76 0.81 9.50
CA LEU A 116 -5.84 0.79 10.64
C LEU A 116 -5.64 -0.61 11.17
N SER A 117 -6.70 -1.42 11.22
CA SER A 117 -6.60 -2.80 11.64
C SER A 117 -5.65 -3.61 10.76
N LEU A 118 -5.70 -3.39 9.44
CA LEU A 118 -4.81 -4.07 8.52
C LEU A 118 -3.35 -3.65 8.70
N VAL A 119 -3.10 -2.37 8.90
CA VAL A 119 -1.74 -1.84 9.06
C VAL A 119 -1.15 -2.25 10.41
N GLU A 120 -1.96 -2.25 11.45
CA GLU A 120 -1.49 -2.60 12.80
C GLU A 120 -1.34 -4.11 13.01
N GLY A 121 -1.92 -4.88 12.13
CA GLY A 121 -1.83 -6.33 12.19
C GLY A 121 -2.77 -6.94 13.15
#